data_0376a106f550ba68585e5c0a17af0614
#
_entry.id   0376a106f550ba68585e5c0a17af0614
#
_cell.length_a   1.000
_cell.length_b   1.000
_cell.length_c   1.000
_cell.angle_alpha   90.00
_cell.angle_beta   90.00
_cell.angle_gamma   90.00
#
_symmetry.space_group_name_H-M   'P 1'
#
loop_
_entity.id
_entity.type
_entity.pdbx_description
1 polymer ?
#
loop_
_entity_poly.entity_id
_entity_poly.type
_entity_poly.pdbx_seq_one_letter_code
_entity_poly.pdbx_strand_id
1 'polypeptide(L)'
;THFGGAPIVLGMLVNASDEQRPNLSDRTVRAMTAGAPPPASILEKLSAMGFEVMQVYGLTETYGHVTQCVWREEWDDLPFSEQANLQSWQGVTFPMNEDVVVLDTETGQTVPRDGVTQGEVVIRGNTVMKGYYKNPNANQEAMRNGWFYSGDAAVWHEHGYIQIKDRLKDVIISGGEN
;
A
#
# COMPACT_ATOMS: atom_id res chain seq x y z
N THR A 1 22.20 1.67 -3.62
CA THR A 1 21.96 1.72 -2.17
C THR A 1 20.47 1.75 -1.92
N HIS A 2 20.04 1.31 -0.73
CA HIS A 2 18.63 1.17 -0.38
C HIS A 2 18.28 2.10 0.79
N PHE A 3 17.04 2.57 0.81
CA PHE A 3 16.49 3.45 1.84
C PHE A 3 15.05 3.04 2.13
N GLY A 4 14.62 3.13 3.38
CA GLY A 4 13.23 2.91 3.79
C GLY A 4 12.73 4.07 4.63
N GLY A 5 11.53 4.58 4.34
CA GLY A 5 10.96 5.69 5.08
C GLY A 5 9.47 5.90 4.84
N ALA A 6 8.79 6.46 5.84
CA ALA A 6 7.41 6.88 5.70
C ALA A 6 7.30 8.04 4.68
N PRO A 7 6.12 8.28 4.08
CA PRO A 7 5.91 9.34 3.10
C PRO A 7 6.35 10.73 3.57
N ILE A 8 6.22 11.02 4.85
CA ILE A 8 6.69 12.29 5.43
C ILE A 8 8.20 12.49 5.26
N VAL A 9 8.99 11.42 5.39
CA VAL A 9 10.45 11.46 5.23
C VAL A 9 10.81 11.70 3.77
N LEU A 10 10.08 11.06 2.83
CA LEU A 10 10.23 11.33 1.41
C LEU A 10 9.91 12.79 1.07
N GLY A 11 8.86 13.35 1.67
CA GLY A 11 8.52 14.77 1.56
C GLY A 11 9.64 15.69 2.08
N MET A 12 10.27 15.33 3.19
CA MET A 12 11.42 16.10 3.72
C MET A 12 12.60 16.09 2.76
N LEU A 13 12.92 14.94 2.14
CA LEU A 13 13.98 14.83 1.14
C LEU A 13 13.73 15.75 -0.08
N VAL A 14 12.49 15.74 -0.58
CA VAL A 14 12.08 16.54 -1.74
C VAL A 14 12.13 18.05 -1.43
N ASN A 15 11.83 18.44 -0.18
CA ASN A 15 11.80 19.84 0.25
C ASN A 15 13.13 20.34 0.85
N ALA A 16 14.14 19.48 0.92
CA ALA A 16 15.48 19.91 1.35
C ALA A 16 16.08 20.92 0.36
N SER A 17 16.94 21.82 0.85
CA SER A 17 17.65 22.74 -0.03
C SER A 17 18.65 22.01 -0.94
N ASP A 18 19.02 22.61 -2.06
CA ASP A 18 19.95 21.99 -3.01
C ASP A 18 21.31 21.64 -2.37
N GLU A 19 21.72 22.41 -1.38
CA GLU A 19 22.95 22.16 -0.61
C GLU A 19 22.84 20.91 0.29
N GLN A 20 21.63 20.58 0.73
CA GLN A 20 21.36 19.44 1.61
C GLN A 20 21.02 18.18 0.84
N ARG A 21 20.66 18.31 -0.45
CA ARG A 21 20.31 17.15 -1.28
C ARG A 21 21.53 16.32 -1.65
N PRO A 22 21.43 15.00 -1.61
CA PRO A 22 22.52 14.16 -2.09
C PRO A 22 22.67 14.31 -3.60
N ASN A 23 23.91 14.36 -4.07
CA ASN A 23 24.18 14.20 -5.50
C ASN A 23 24.08 12.72 -5.87
N LEU A 24 23.08 12.37 -6.65
CA LEU A 24 22.81 10.99 -7.11
C LEU A 24 23.04 10.83 -8.62
N SER A 25 23.78 11.75 -9.27
CA SER A 25 24.00 11.70 -10.73
C SER A 25 24.71 10.44 -11.20
N ASP A 26 25.41 9.74 -10.30
CA ASP A 26 26.18 8.52 -10.59
C ASP A 26 25.52 7.23 -10.09
N ARG A 27 24.34 7.33 -9.47
CA ARG A 27 23.69 6.18 -8.84
C ARG A 27 22.19 6.34 -8.68
N THR A 28 21.47 5.24 -8.61
CA THR A 28 20.07 5.17 -8.22
C THR A 28 19.95 4.71 -6.77
N VAL A 29 19.06 5.34 -6.00
CA VAL A 29 18.68 4.91 -4.66
C VAL A 29 17.30 4.28 -4.70
N ARG A 30 17.20 3.02 -4.31
CA ARG A 30 15.92 2.31 -4.18
C ARG A 30 15.30 2.65 -2.83
N ALA A 31 14.14 3.27 -2.87
CA ALA A 31 13.40 3.68 -1.69
C ALA A 31 12.13 2.83 -1.54
N MET A 32 11.93 2.31 -0.33
CA MET A 32 10.69 1.62 0.03
C MET A 32 9.88 2.53 0.96
N THR A 33 8.59 2.71 0.67
CA THR A 33 7.68 3.50 1.50
C THR A 33 6.41 2.73 1.83
N ALA A 34 5.88 2.97 3.02
CA ALA A 34 4.68 2.33 3.55
C ALA A 34 3.87 3.29 4.41
N GLY A 35 2.65 2.88 4.77
CA GLY A 35 1.73 3.61 5.65
C GLY A 35 0.65 4.31 4.86
N ALA A 36 0.97 5.34 4.10
CA ALA A 36 0.05 6.00 3.17
C ALA A 36 0.72 6.11 1.79
N PRO A 37 -0.05 6.14 0.70
CA PRO A 37 0.52 6.39 -0.63
C PRO A 37 1.11 7.80 -0.67
N PRO A 38 2.38 7.97 -1.10
CA PRO A 38 2.95 9.29 -1.28
C PRO A 38 2.22 10.02 -2.43
N PRO A 39 2.03 11.34 -2.32
CA PRO A 39 1.46 12.12 -3.43
C PRO A 39 2.26 11.93 -4.72
N ALA A 40 1.58 11.85 -5.87
CA ALA A 40 2.22 11.69 -7.17
C ALA A 40 3.31 12.74 -7.43
N SER A 41 3.08 14.00 -7.02
CA SER A 41 4.07 15.08 -7.14
C SER A 41 5.35 14.86 -6.32
N ILE A 42 5.28 14.09 -5.23
CA ILE A 42 6.47 13.71 -4.44
C ILE A 42 7.22 12.60 -5.18
N LEU A 43 6.52 11.60 -5.73
CA LEU A 43 7.12 10.52 -6.52
C LEU A 43 7.86 11.06 -7.74
N GLU A 44 7.24 12.03 -8.43
CA GLU A 44 7.84 12.73 -9.56
C GLU A 44 9.18 13.38 -9.22
N LYS A 45 9.19 14.17 -8.17
CA LYS A 45 10.41 14.85 -7.72
C LYS A 45 11.49 13.87 -7.27
N LEU A 46 11.11 12.80 -6.58
CA LEU A 46 12.05 11.76 -6.16
C LEU A 46 12.66 11.03 -7.36
N SER A 47 11.86 10.69 -8.36
CA SER A 47 12.35 10.10 -9.61
C SER A 47 13.36 11.03 -10.31
N ALA A 48 13.04 12.32 -10.42
CA ALA A 48 13.95 13.31 -10.98
C ALA A 48 15.26 13.48 -10.16
N MET A 49 15.24 13.16 -8.87
CA MET A 49 16.40 13.15 -7.98
C MET A 49 17.20 11.84 -8.02
N GLY A 50 16.80 10.83 -8.80
CA GLY A 50 17.49 9.53 -8.90
C GLY A 50 17.03 8.49 -7.87
N PHE A 51 15.81 8.61 -7.34
CA PHE A 51 15.20 7.59 -6.49
C PHE A 51 14.22 6.73 -7.31
N GLU A 52 14.32 5.42 -7.12
CA GLU A 52 13.28 4.45 -7.51
C GLU A 52 12.44 4.15 -6.27
N VAL A 53 11.19 4.60 -6.25
CA VAL A 53 10.31 4.44 -5.09
C VAL A 53 9.38 3.26 -5.29
N MET A 54 9.36 2.33 -4.35
CA MET A 54 8.43 1.21 -4.28
C MET A 54 7.47 1.41 -3.11
N GLN A 55 6.18 1.46 -3.41
CA GLN A 55 5.11 1.44 -2.41
C GLN A 55 4.91 0.01 -1.92
N VAL A 56 4.78 -0.15 -0.60
CA VAL A 56 4.42 -1.43 0.02
C VAL A 56 3.28 -1.21 1.02
N TYR A 57 2.50 -2.24 1.25
CA TYR A 57 1.41 -2.23 2.23
C TYR A 57 1.53 -3.42 3.17
N GLY A 58 1.25 -3.15 4.42
CA GLY A 58 1.17 -4.11 5.50
C GLY A 58 0.76 -3.43 6.79
N LEU A 59 0.49 -4.21 7.81
CA LEU A 59 0.01 -3.78 9.11
C LEU A 59 0.90 -4.37 10.20
N THR A 60 0.77 -3.87 11.41
CA THR A 60 1.40 -4.48 12.59
C THR A 60 0.97 -5.94 12.75
N GLU A 61 -0.28 -6.21 12.43
CA GLU A 61 -0.93 -7.51 12.46
C GLU A 61 -0.37 -8.52 11.43
N THR A 62 0.39 -8.05 10.45
CA THR A 62 1.00 -8.88 9.41
C THR A 62 2.53 -8.97 9.50
N TYR A 63 3.13 -8.41 10.57
CA TYR A 63 4.58 -8.44 10.81
C TYR A 63 5.42 -7.90 9.64
N GLY A 64 4.94 -6.94 8.93
CA GLY A 64 5.60 -6.33 7.77
C GLY A 64 4.66 -6.20 6.58
N HIS A 65 5.26 -5.96 5.41
CA HIS A 65 4.46 -5.76 4.22
C HIS A 65 3.93 -7.09 3.64
N VAL A 66 2.72 -7.02 3.13
CA VAL A 66 2.02 -8.15 2.50
C VAL A 66 1.81 -7.96 1.01
N THR A 67 1.91 -6.72 0.54
CA THR A 67 1.94 -6.40 -0.90
C THR A 67 3.05 -5.42 -1.22
N GLN A 68 3.46 -5.40 -2.48
CA GLN A 68 4.44 -4.47 -3.03
C GLN A 68 4.03 -4.03 -4.43
N CYS A 69 4.21 -2.76 -4.74
CA CYS A 69 3.96 -2.22 -6.07
C CYS A 69 5.16 -2.53 -6.98
N VAL A 70 5.12 -3.71 -7.60
CA VAL A 70 6.14 -4.11 -8.57
C VAL A 70 5.95 -3.30 -9.84
N TRP A 71 7.03 -2.69 -10.34
CA TRP A 71 7.01 -1.96 -11.60
C TRP A 71 6.86 -2.92 -12.78
N ARG A 72 6.12 -2.51 -13.81
CA ARG A 72 5.93 -3.27 -15.05
C ARG A 72 6.55 -2.49 -16.21
N GLU A 73 7.31 -3.14 -17.07
CA GLU A 73 7.98 -2.52 -18.21
C GLU A 73 6.99 -1.80 -19.14
N GLU A 74 5.76 -2.30 -19.28
CA GLU A 74 4.72 -1.67 -20.09
C GLU A 74 4.25 -0.30 -19.59
N TRP A 75 4.64 0.08 -18.36
CA TRP A 75 4.35 1.40 -17.80
C TRP A 75 5.41 2.45 -18.14
N ASP A 76 6.56 2.03 -18.69
CA ASP A 76 7.67 2.95 -19.01
C ASP A 76 7.27 3.98 -20.07
N ASP A 77 6.40 3.60 -21.00
CA ASP A 77 5.93 4.46 -22.09
C ASP A 77 4.72 5.35 -21.73
N LEU A 78 4.18 5.20 -20.50
CA LEU A 78 3.03 5.99 -20.06
C LEU A 78 3.45 7.43 -19.70
N PRO A 79 2.52 8.41 -19.79
CA PRO A 79 2.74 9.73 -19.26
C PRO A 79 3.14 9.68 -17.77
N PHE A 80 4.04 10.56 -17.37
CA PHE A 80 4.63 10.54 -16.01
C PHE A 80 3.55 10.60 -14.90
N SER A 81 2.47 11.35 -15.12
CA SER A 81 1.34 11.42 -14.17
C SER A 81 0.62 10.07 -13.98
N GLU A 82 0.55 9.27 -15.04
CA GLU A 82 -0.02 7.92 -14.98
C GLU A 82 0.94 6.96 -14.28
N GLN A 83 2.23 7.03 -14.60
CA GLN A 83 3.26 6.27 -13.89
C GLN A 83 3.22 6.53 -12.38
N ALA A 84 3.16 7.80 -11.96
CA ALA A 84 3.08 8.19 -10.57
C ALA A 84 1.78 7.69 -9.88
N ASN A 85 0.66 7.68 -10.59
CA ASN A 85 -0.58 7.09 -10.08
C ASN A 85 -0.44 5.58 -9.86
N LEU A 86 0.08 4.84 -10.83
CA LEU A 86 0.33 3.40 -10.71
C LEU A 86 1.30 3.08 -9.58
N GLN A 87 2.35 3.87 -9.44
CA GLN A 87 3.36 3.75 -8.38
C GLN A 87 2.78 3.98 -6.98
N SER A 88 1.65 4.69 -6.85
CA SER A 88 0.96 4.92 -5.58
C SER A 88 0.10 3.74 -5.12
N TRP A 89 -0.13 2.73 -5.98
CA TRP A 89 -0.89 1.54 -5.61
C TRP A 89 -0.13 0.67 -4.62
N GLN A 90 -0.85 -0.15 -3.84
CA GLN A 90 -0.25 -1.05 -2.87
C GLN A 90 0.31 -2.32 -3.52
N GLY A 91 -0.05 -2.57 -4.78
CA GLY A 91 0.58 -3.56 -5.63
C GLY A 91 0.05 -4.98 -5.43
N VAL A 92 0.91 -5.96 -5.65
CA VAL A 92 0.59 -7.39 -5.70
C VAL A 92 1.07 -8.11 -4.44
N THR A 93 0.51 -9.29 -4.17
CA THR A 93 0.88 -10.13 -3.03
C THR A 93 2.39 -10.37 -2.95
N PHE A 94 2.97 -10.09 -1.80
CA PHE A 94 4.39 -10.35 -1.54
C PHE A 94 4.63 -11.87 -1.35
N PRO A 95 5.69 -12.44 -1.93
CA PRO A 95 5.90 -13.90 -1.99
C PRO A 95 5.96 -14.64 -0.65
N MET A 96 6.14 -13.95 0.48
CA MET A 96 6.14 -14.57 1.80
C MET A 96 4.74 -14.80 2.36
N ASN A 97 3.70 -14.25 1.75
CA ASN A 97 2.31 -14.46 2.12
C ASN A 97 1.68 -15.54 1.25
N GLU A 98 0.70 -16.22 1.80
CA GLU A 98 -0.05 -17.24 1.07
C GLU A 98 -0.96 -16.56 0.04
N ASP A 99 -1.73 -15.55 0.48
CA ASP A 99 -2.56 -14.76 -0.42
C ASP A 99 -3.00 -13.43 0.21
N VAL A 100 -3.26 -12.42 -0.64
CA VAL A 100 -3.90 -11.16 -0.31
C VAL A 100 -4.95 -10.87 -1.36
N VAL A 101 -6.21 -10.81 -0.97
CA VAL A 101 -7.34 -10.64 -1.88
C VAL A 101 -8.28 -9.54 -1.41
N VAL A 102 -9.15 -9.07 -2.29
CA VAL A 102 -10.20 -8.10 -1.95
C VAL A 102 -11.54 -8.84 -1.99
N LEU A 103 -12.22 -8.90 -0.84
CA LEU A 103 -13.52 -9.57 -0.69
C LEU A 103 -14.64 -8.54 -0.57
N ASP A 104 -15.73 -8.84 -1.23
CA ASP A 104 -17.03 -8.23 -0.96
C ASP A 104 -17.48 -8.63 0.46
N THR A 105 -17.77 -7.64 1.30
CA THR A 105 -18.07 -7.86 2.73
C THR A 105 -19.44 -8.51 2.99
N GLU A 106 -20.35 -8.44 2.03
CA GLU A 106 -21.68 -9.01 2.14
C GLU A 106 -21.70 -10.47 1.67
N THR A 107 -21.07 -10.73 0.54
CA THR A 107 -21.09 -12.08 -0.10
C THR A 107 -19.92 -12.96 0.34
N GLY A 108 -18.82 -12.36 0.81
CA GLY A 108 -17.56 -13.05 1.14
C GLY A 108 -16.84 -13.60 -0.08
N GLN A 109 -17.21 -13.19 -1.29
CA GLN A 109 -16.54 -13.57 -2.52
C GLN A 109 -15.55 -12.50 -2.96
N THR A 110 -14.57 -12.88 -3.77
CA THR A 110 -13.63 -11.91 -4.34
C THR A 110 -14.35 -10.93 -5.26
N VAL A 111 -14.01 -9.65 -5.14
CA VAL A 111 -14.49 -8.63 -6.08
C VAL A 111 -13.85 -8.85 -7.46
N PRO A 112 -14.49 -8.38 -8.56
CA PRO A 112 -13.86 -8.39 -9.87
C PRO A 112 -12.62 -7.51 -9.91
N ARG A 113 -11.68 -7.83 -10.81
CA ARG A 113 -10.44 -7.06 -11.02
C ARG A 113 -10.65 -5.91 -12.00
N ASP A 114 -11.68 -5.10 -11.74
CA ASP A 114 -12.12 -3.99 -12.61
C ASP A 114 -11.59 -2.62 -12.17
N GLY A 115 -10.90 -2.54 -11.03
CA GLY A 115 -10.38 -1.30 -10.47
C GLY A 115 -11.45 -0.34 -9.94
N VAL A 116 -12.72 -0.78 -9.85
CA VAL A 116 -13.87 0.05 -9.48
C VAL A 116 -14.65 -0.55 -8.30
N THR A 117 -14.94 -1.86 -8.36
CA THR A 117 -15.69 -2.54 -7.31
C THR A 117 -14.88 -2.61 -6.03
N GLN A 118 -15.41 -2.03 -4.96
CA GLN A 118 -14.76 -2.01 -3.67
C GLN A 118 -15.07 -3.25 -2.85
N GLY A 119 -14.10 -3.64 -2.04
CA GLY A 119 -14.23 -4.68 -1.02
C GLY A 119 -13.21 -4.46 0.09
N GLU A 120 -13.14 -5.41 1.03
CA GLU A 120 -12.17 -5.38 2.12
C GLU A 120 -10.92 -6.19 1.76
N VAL A 121 -9.74 -5.64 2.06
CA VAL A 121 -8.48 -6.39 1.94
C VAL A 121 -8.44 -7.47 3.02
N VAL A 122 -8.29 -8.72 2.60
CA VAL A 122 -8.09 -9.85 3.51
C VAL A 122 -6.79 -10.58 3.21
N ILE A 123 -6.15 -11.08 4.25
CA ILE A 123 -4.77 -11.54 4.20
C ILE A 123 -4.69 -12.94 4.81
N ARG A 124 -3.94 -13.82 4.16
CA ARG A 124 -3.60 -15.14 4.69
C ARG A 124 -2.10 -15.40 4.50
N GLY A 125 -1.48 -15.94 5.54
CA GLY A 125 -0.06 -16.28 5.52
C GLY A 125 0.54 -16.43 6.89
N ASN A 126 1.76 -16.94 6.94
CA ASN A 126 2.48 -17.21 8.18
C ASN A 126 2.92 -15.94 8.94
N THR A 127 2.86 -14.79 8.29
CA THR A 127 3.20 -13.48 8.89
C THR A 127 2.03 -12.87 9.64
N VAL A 128 0.81 -13.35 9.41
CA VAL A 128 -0.39 -12.89 10.12
C VAL A 128 -0.31 -13.25 11.60
N MET A 129 -0.61 -12.30 12.47
CA MET A 129 -0.62 -12.47 13.91
C MET A 129 -1.57 -13.60 14.35
N LYS A 130 -1.34 -14.18 15.52
CA LYS A 130 -2.26 -15.15 16.13
C LYS A 130 -3.57 -14.52 16.63
N GLY A 131 -3.55 -13.21 16.89
CA GLY A 131 -4.68 -12.45 17.39
C GLY A 131 -4.28 -11.35 18.36
N TYR A 132 -5.25 -10.51 18.72
CA TYR A 132 -5.10 -9.46 19.71
C TYR A 132 -5.08 -10.05 21.13
N TYR A 133 -4.11 -9.62 21.93
CA TYR A 133 -3.89 -10.15 23.27
C TYR A 133 -5.09 -9.85 24.19
N LYS A 134 -5.65 -10.91 24.81
CA LYS A 134 -6.80 -10.84 25.72
C LYS A 134 -8.04 -10.11 25.16
N ASN A 135 -8.22 -10.10 23.84
CA ASN A 135 -9.36 -9.46 23.20
C ASN A 135 -10.09 -10.44 22.25
N PRO A 136 -10.88 -11.38 22.79
CA PRO A 136 -11.56 -12.40 22.00
C PRO A 136 -12.57 -11.81 21.00
N ASN A 137 -13.23 -10.69 21.33
CA ASN A 137 -14.21 -10.08 20.45
C ASN A 137 -13.53 -9.52 19.19
N ALA A 138 -12.44 -8.75 19.33
CA ALA A 138 -11.69 -8.25 18.21
C ALA A 138 -11.08 -9.40 17.36
N ASN A 139 -10.67 -10.50 18.00
CA ASN A 139 -10.20 -11.69 17.28
C ASN A 139 -11.29 -12.34 16.44
N GLN A 140 -12.51 -12.46 16.98
CA GLN A 140 -13.63 -13.02 16.25
C GLN A 140 -14.03 -12.15 15.05
N GLU A 141 -13.91 -10.83 15.18
CA GLU A 141 -14.17 -9.90 14.09
C GLU A 141 -13.07 -9.91 13.02
N ALA A 142 -11.81 -9.91 13.43
CA ALA A 142 -10.68 -9.78 12.52
C ALA A 142 -10.24 -11.12 11.90
N MET A 143 -10.46 -12.26 12.58
CA MET A 143 -10.02 -13.58 12.11
C MET A 143 -11.22 -14.43 11.75
N ARG A 144 -11.54 -14.54 10.48
CA ARG A 144 -12.72 -15.29 9.99
C ARG A 144 -12.31 -16.22 8.85
N ASN A 145 -12.78 -17.46 8.88
CA ASN A 145 -12.59 -18.44 7.81
C ASN A 145 -11.13 -18.64 7.35
N GLY A 146 -10.17 -18.49 8.28
CA GLY A 146 -8.75 -18.60 7.97
C GLY A 146 -8.11 -17.36 7.33
N TRP A 147 -8.83 -16.24 7.30
CA TRP A 147 -8.36 -14.94 6.81
C TRP A 147 -8.32 -13.91 7.93
N PHE A 148 -7.33 -13.02 7.84
CA PHE A 148 -7.30 -11.78 8.59
C PHE A 148 -7.96 -10.67 7.77
N TYR A 149 -8.98 -10.05 8.35
CA TYR A 149 -9.72 -8.91 7.79
C TYR A 149 -9.08 -7.62 8.27
N SER A 150 -8.50 -6.87 7.32
CA SER A 150 -7.68 -5.71 7.65
C SER A 150 -8.48 -4.48 8.11
N GLY A 151 -9.73 -4.38 7.68
CA GLY A 151 -10.54 -3.18 7.83
C GLY A 151 -10.22 -2.09 6.81
N ASP A 152 -9.42 -2.37 5.79
CA ASP A 152 -9.06 -1.43 4.73
C ASP A 152 -9.91 -1.71 3.47
N ALA A 153 -10.60 -0.68 2.96
CA ALA A 153 -11.35 -0.72 1.72
C ALA A 153 -10.41 -0.57 0.53
N ALA A 154 -10.57 -1.42 -0.48
CA ALA A 154 -9.73 -1.39 -1.67
C ALA A 154 -10.52 -1.77 -2.93
N VAL A 155 -9.96 -1.42 -4.07
CA VAL A 155 -10.33 -1.97 -5.37
C VAL A 155 -9.22 -2.92 -5.85
N TRP A 156 -9.59 -3.87 -6.72
CA TRP A 156 -8.67 -4.82 -7.29
C TRP A 156 -8.54 -4.56 -8.80
N HIS A 157 -7.33 -4.30 -9.23
CA HIS A 157 -7.04 -4.06 -10.64
C HIS A 157 -6.60 -5.34 -11.36
N GLU A 158 -6.52 -5.27 -12.67
CA GLU A 158 -5.89 -6.32 -13.48
C GLU A 158 -4.49 -6.67 -12.95
N HIS A 159 -4.03 -7.87 -13.27
CA HIS A 159 -2.75 -8.41 -12.82
C HIS A 159 -2.58 -8.52 -11.30
N GLY A 160 -3.68 -8.35 -10.53
CA GLY A 160 -3.67 -8.53 -9.08
C GLY A 160 -3.21 -7.33 -8.26
N TYR A 161 -3.11 -6.14 -8.86
CA TYR A 161 -2.76 -4.93 -8.12
C TYR A 161 -3.92 -4.45 -7.25
N ILE A 162 -3.62 -4.20 -5.98
CA ILE A 162 -4.57 -3.67 -5.00
C ILE A 162 -4.32 -2.17 -4.85
N GLN A 163 -5.40 -1.40 -4.81
CA GLN A 163 -5.38 0.02 -4.48
C GLN A 163 -6.30 0.29 -3.30
N ILE A 164 -5.74 0.65 -2.16
CA ILE A 164 -6.50 1.04 -0.97
C ILE A 164 -7.17 2.39 -1.23
N LYS A 165 -8.44 2.49 -0.86
CA LYS A 165 -9.24 3.71 -1.02
C LYS A 165 -9.47 4.41 0.29
N ASP A 166 -9.79 3.65 1.37
CA ASP A 166 -10.12 4.21 2.68
C ASP A 166 -10.04 3.12 3.76
N ARG A 167 -10.26 3.51 5.02
CA ARG A 167 -10.51 2.59 6.11
C ARG A 167 -12.00 2.40 6.34
N LEU A 168 -12.45 1.14 6.38
CA LEU A 168 -13.86 0.80 6.61
C LEU A 168 -14.37 1.21 8.01
N LYS A 169 -13.46 1.37 8.97
CA LYS A 169 -13.78 1.68 10.38
C LYS A 169 -13.53 3.13 10.79
N ASP A 170 -12.90 3.93 9.94
CA ASP A 170 -12.64 5.35 10.24
C ASP A 170 -13.81 6.21 9.74
N VAL A 171 -14.91 6.19 10.48
CA VAL A 171 -15.93 7.24 10.36
C VAL A 171 -15.28 8.51 10.94
N ILE A 172 -14.84 9.42 10.07
CA ILE A 172 -14.43 10.76 10.51
C ILE A 172 -15.69 11.48 10.95
N ILE A 173 -15.92 11.50 12.26
CA ILE A 173 -16.97 12.36 12.86
C ILE A 173 -16.45 13.80 12.81
N SER A 174 -16.75 14.49 11.72
CA SER A 174 -16.51 15.92 11.60
C SER A 174 -17.76 16.66 12.04
N GLY A 175 -17.69 17.35 13.20
CA GLY A 175 -18.75 18.26 13.65
C GLY A 175 -20.05 17.61 14.15
N GLY A 176 -20.06 16.31 14.51
CA GLY A 176 -21.22 15.64 15.10
C GLY A 176 -22.32 15.20 14.11
N GLU A 177 -22.05 15.22 12.83
CA GLU A 177 -22.87 14.61 11.78
C GLU A 177 -22.12 13.41 11.15
N ASN A 178 -22.87 12.29 10.99
CA ASN A 178 -22.37 11.07 10.32
C ASN A 178 -22.37 11.27 8.79
#